data_28078763474d603a530d81a885e84d1e
#
_entry.id   28078763474d603a530d81a885e84d1e
#
_cell.length_a   1.000
_cell.length_b   1.000
_cell.length_c   1.000
_cell.angle_alpha   90.00
_cell.angle_beta   90.00
_cell.angle_gamma   90.00
#
_symmetry.space_group_name_H-M   'P 1'
#
loop_
_entity.id
_entity.type
_entity.pdbx_description
1 polymer ?
#
loop_
_entity_poly.entity_id
_entity_poly.type
_entity_poly.pdbx_seq_one_letter_code
_entity_poly.pdbx_strand_id
1 'polypeptide(L)'
;MQHCACQKPKELGYSSELWTYRLLLAHIHQRCVGAGHPALRKLSRSKLHKILRQGELRPHKIRYYVEKRDPDFEFKMANVLHVYKEVEIVNAYHRGKAGRQLGMVTISFDEKPGIQALATTTPDRPPVVGTHPSHLGDYEYVRLGTVSLLAGLDLHTGRVIETVSDTHNSADFIAFLRQLDSAYPEHHQIRLILDNHSAHISKETRGYLQTVPQRFVFVFTPTHGSWLNLIENQFSKMTRTMLRGIRVTSKQELIDRIHQYFEEINAAPVVIRWKYKMDEIIIV
;
A
#
# COMPACT_ATOMS: atom_id res chain seq x y z
N MET A 1 16.16 9.92 34.08
CA MET A 1 14.86 10.31 33.50
C MET A 1 14.83 10.12 32.02
N GLN A 2 15.68 10.77 31.20
CA GLN A 2 15.76 10.52 29.74
C GLN A 2 16.08 9.06 29.44
N HIS A 3 16.98 8.42 30.18
CA HIS A 3 17.27 6.99 30.04
C HIS A 3 16.00 6.12 30.16
N CYS A 4 15.14 6.35 31.15
CA CYS A 4 13.86 5.63 31.28
C CYS A 4 12.92 5.89 30.10
N ALA A 5 12.96 7.11 29.52
CA ALA A 5 12.13 7.45 28.38
C ALA A 5 12.57 6.76 27.09
N CYS A 6 13.83 6.33 27.01
CA CYS A 6 14.39 5.58 25.88
C CYS A 6 14.12 4.07 25.97
N GLN A 7 13.76 3.54 27.14
CA GLN A 7 13.36 2.15 27.31
C GLN A 7 11.87 1.98 27.05
N LYS A 8 11.45 0.79 26.59
CA LYS A 8 10.02 0.51 26.48
C LYS A 8 9.40 0.28 27.85
N PRO A 9 8.16 0.74 28.11
CA PRO A 9 7.48 0.49 29.38
C PRO A 9 7.44 -0.99 29.76
N LYS A 10 7.23 -1.89 28.79
CA LYS A 10 7.19 -3.35 29.03
C LYS A 10 8.49 -3.90 29.61
N GLU A 11 9.63 -3.35 29.26
CA GLU A 11 10.94 -3.74 29.82
C GLU A 11 11.06 -3.39 31.31
N LEU A 12 10.21 -2.48 31.77
CA LEU A 12 10.13 -2.02 33.17
C LEU A 12 8.90 -2.57 33.91
N GLY A 13 8.24 -3.60 33.32
CA GLY A 13 7.13 -4.34 33.94
C GLY A 13 5.74 -3.77 33.71
N TYR A 14 5.56 -2.88 32.73
CA TYR A 14 4.25 -2.37 32.33
C TYR A 14 3.70 -3.13 31.11
N SER A 15 2.39 -3.17 30.98
CA SER A 15 1.71 -3.78 29.80
C SER A 15 1.78 -2.92 28.54
N SER A 16 2.18 -1.66 28.63
CA SER A 16 2.19 -0.69 27.52
C SER A 16 3.46 -0.81 26.68
N GLU A 17 3.33 -0.67 25.36
CA GLU A 17 4.46 -0.60 24.42
C GLU A 17 5.10 0.80 24.34
N LEU A 18 4.29 1.84 24.58
CA LEU A 18 4.74 3.24 24.51
C LEU A 18 4.42 3.97 25.81
N TRP A 19 5.28 4.93 26.15
CA TRP A 19 5.04 5.80 27.28
C TRP A 19 3.93 6.79 26.98
N THR A 20 2.98 6.92 27.91
CA THR A 20 2.24 8.17 28.05
C THR A 20 2.99 9.09 29.02
N TYR A 21 2.83 10.40 28.89
CA TYR A 21 3.42 11.33 29.87
C TYR A 21 2.99 11.04 31.33
N ARG A 22 1.75 10.58 31.52
CA ARG A 22 1.21 10.20 32.82
C ARG A 22 1.92 8.96 33.36
N LEU A 23 2.07 7.92 32.56
CA LEU A 23 2.72 6.68 32.97
C LEU A 23 4.20 6.89 33.28
N LEU A 24 4.92 7.62 32.40
CA LEU A 24 6.34 7.92 32.62
C LEU A 24 6.56 8.76 33.86
N LEU A 25 5.69 9.75 34.14
CA LEU A 25 5.77 10.58 35.33
C LEU A 25 5.53 9.73 36.59
N ALA A 26 4.53 8.87 36.61
CA ALA A 26 4.25 7.94 37.69
C ALA A 26 5.44 7.01 37.98
N HIS A 27 6.03 6.44 36.94
CA HIS A 27 7.24 5.60 37.03
C HIS A 27 8.41 6.37 37.66
N ILE A 28 8.66 7.60 37.20
CA ILE A 28 9.72 8.46 37.78
C ILE A 28 9.47 8.74 39.23
N HIS A 29 8.25 9.14 39.62
CA HIS A 29 7.90 9.42 41.02
C HIS A 29 8.08 8.21 41.92
N GLN A 30 7.75 7.03 41.46
CA GLN A 30 7.87 5.78 42.21
C GLN A 30 9.33 5.38 42.44
N ARG A 31 10.19 5.58 41.42
CA ARG A 31 11.56 5.09 41.45
C ARG A 31 12.64 6.10 41.78
N CYS A 32 12.32 7.40 41.77
CA CYS A 32 13.33 8.47 41.89
C CYS A 32 14.07 8.46 43.21
N VAL A 33 13.43 8.10 44.34
CA VAL A 33 14.06 8.08 45.64
C VAL A 33 15.09 6.94 45.73
N GLY A 34 14.70 5.73 45.38
CA GLY A 34 15.60 4.58 45.34
C GLY A 34 16.76 4.73 44.34
N ALA A 35 16.59 5.55 43.32
CA ALA A 35 17.62 5.89 42.32
C ALA A 35 18.51 7.08 42.73
N GLY A 36 18.40 7.60 43.95
CA GLY A 36 19.22 8.72 44.46
C GLY A 36 18.78 10.10 43.95
N HIS A 37 17.56 10.26 43.45
CA HIS A 37 17.07 11.51 42.86
C HIS A 37 15.76 12.00 43.52
N PRO A 38 15.70 12.25 44.84
CA PRO A 38 14.46 12.57 45.55
C PRO A 38 13.78 13.85 45.06
N ALA A 39 14.52 14.80 44.50
CA ALA A 39 13.99 16.05 43.95
C ALA A 39 13.00 15.80 42.77
N LEU A 40 13.13 14.68 42.05
CA LEU A 40 12.22 14.31 40.97
C LEU A 40 10.82 13.92 41.44
N ARG A 41 10.61 13.71 42.73
CA ARG A 41 9.28 13.47 43.32
C ARG A 41 8.31 14.65 43.12
N LYS A 42 8.86 15.88 42.98
CA LYS A 42 8.09 17.11 42.69
C LYS A 42 8.02 17.45 41.18
N LEU A 43 8.43 16.53 40.28
CA LEU A 43 8.42 16.77 38.87
C LEU A 43 6.96 16.88 38.34
N SER A 44 6.64 18.01 37.70
CA SER A 44 5.34 18.18 37.04
C SER A 44 5.33 17.62 35.61
N ARG A 45 4.14 17.31 35.11
CA ARG A 45 3.95 16.86 33.74
C ARG A 45 4.48 17.87 32.71
N SER A 46 4.25 19.16 32.92
CA SER A 46 4.72 20.23 32.05
C SER A 46 6.25 20.31 32.03
N LYS A 47 6.89 20.15 33.18
CA LYS A 47 8.35 20.13 33.26
C LYS A 47 8.95 18.88 32.61
N LEU A 48 8.33 17.72 32.83
CA LEU A 48 8.72 16.49 32.10
C LEU A 48 8.63 16.68 30.59
N HIS A 49 7.53 17.23 30.09
CA HIS A 49 7.36 17.53 28.66
C HIS A 49 8.48 18.47 28.15
N LYS A 50 8.79 19.54 28.87
CA LYS A 50 9.85 20.48 28.50
C LYS A 50 11.22 19.80 28.42
N ILE A 51 11.56 18.96 29.38
CA ILE A 51 12.84 18.24 29.41
C ILE A 51 12.95 17.24 28.27
N LEU A 52 11.87 16.47 27.99
CA LEU A 52 11.85 15.52 26.88
C LEU A 52 11.94 16.24 25.52
N ARG A 53 11.29 17.39 25.38
CA ARG A 53 11.37 18.23 24.18
C ARG A 53 12.78 18.80 23.96
N GLN A 54 13.47 19.23 25.02
CA GLN A 54 14.86 19.70 24.94
C GLN A 54 15.83 18.58 24.52
N GLY A 55 15.56 17.34 24.90
CA GLY A 55 16.32 16.16 24.48
C GLY A 55 15.78 15.53 23.19
N GLU A 56 14.86 16.20 22.47
CA GLU A 56 14.21 15.71 21.23
C GLU A 56 13.53 14.34 21.36
N LEU A 57 13.25 13.90 22.60
CA LEU A 57 12.64 12.61 22.87
C LEU A 57 11.11 12.68 22.78
N ARG A 58 10.54 11.72 22.06
CA ARG A 58 9.09 11.56 21.90
C ARG A 58 8.66 10.12 22.22
N PRO A 59 8.78 9.67 23.50
CA PRO A 59 8.59 8.27 23.88
C PRO A 59 7.13 7.78 23.74
N HIS A 60 6.20 8.69 23.42
CA HIS A 60 4.79 8.45 23.15
C HIS A 60 4.47 8.30 21.66
N LYS A 61 5.50 8.37 20.78
CA LYS A 61 5.35 8.24 19.31
C LYS A 61 6.20 7.10 18.80
N ILE A 62 5.68 6.40 17.83
CA ILE A 62 6.43 5.43 17.05
C ILE A 62 6.60 5.98 15.62
N ARG A 63 7.76 5.80 15.05
CA ARG A 63 8.02 5.95 13.63
C ARG A 63 8.47 4.61 13.11
N TYR A 64 7.86 4.21 12.02
CA TYR A 64 8.31 3.01 11.31
C TYR A 64 9.43 3.40 10.36
N TYR A 65 10.44 2.59 10.28
CA TYR A 65 11.50 2.66 9.28
C TYR A 65 11.55 1.34 8.52
N VAL A 66 12.06 1.38 7.31
CA VAL A 66 12.27 0.19 6.50
C VAL A 66 13.71 -0.26 6.71
N GLU A 67 13.87 -1.41 7.37
CA GLU A 67 15.18 -2.04 7.51
C GLU A 67 15.54 -2.75 6.20
N LYS A 68 16.77 -2.59 5.75
CA LYS A 68 17.31 -3.31 4.58
C LYS A 68 17.43 -4.80 4.87
N ARG A 69 16.36 -5.56 4.64
CA ARG A 69 16.36 -7.03 4.77
C ARG A 69 16.65 -7.74 3.45
N ASP A 70 16.54 -7.02 2.34
CA ASP A 70 16.87 -7.53 1.01
C ASP A 70 18.34 -7.15 0.73
N PRO A 71 19.25 -8.12 0.57
CA PRO A 71 20.65 -7.81 0.25
C PRO A 71 20.79 -7.06 -1.07
N ASP A 72 19.84 -7.24 -2.00
CA ASP A 72 19.83 -6.60 -3.32
C ASP A 72 18.93 -5.36 -3.36
N PHE A 73 18.56 -4.78 -2.20
CA PHE A 73 17.57 -3.70 -2.11
C PHE A 73 17.91 -2.52 -3.02
N GLU A 74 19.14 -2.02 -2.96
CA GLU A 74 19.55 -0.86 -3.76
C GLU A 74 19.56 -1.18 -5.26
N PHE A 75 20.02 -2.36 -5.63
CA PHE A 75 20.05 -2.81 -7.02
C PHE A 75 18.63 -2.94 -7.59
N LYS A 76 17.72 -3.61 -6.88
CA LYS A 76 16.33 -3.77 -7.31
C LYS A 76 15.61 -2.43 -7.36
N MET A 77 15.80 -1.57 -6.37
CA MET A 77 15.24 -0.22 -6.35
C MET A 77 15.74 0.60 -7.55
N ALA A 78 17.05 0.63 -7.78
CA ALA A 78 17.65 1.35 -8.90
C ALA A 78 17.11 0.84 -10.25
N ASN A 79 16.92 -0.47 -10.39
CA ASN A 79 16.37 -1.08 -11.59
C ASN A 79 14.91 -0.65 -11.84
N VAL A 80 14.06 -0.67 -10.81
CA VAL A 80 12.66 -0.19 -10.91
C VAL A 80 12.63 1.29 -11.29
N LEU A 81 13.45 2.13 -10.66
CA LEU A 81 13.49 3.57 -10.94
C LEU A 81 14.04 3.86 -12.34
N HIS A 82 14.99 3.06 -12.82
CA HIS A 82 15.48 3.14 -14.20
C HIS A 82 14.34 2.84 -15.20
N VAL A 83 13.56 1.80 -14.94
CA VAL A 83 12.38 1.47 -15.77
C VAL A 83 11.36 2.62 -15.77
N TYR A 84 11.07 3.25 -14.63
CA TYR A 84 10.17 4.41 -14.61
C TYR A 84 10.72 5.60 -15.41
N LYS A 85 12.03 5.84 -15.34
CA LYS A 85 12.67 6.90 -16.13
C LYS A 85 12.61 6.62 -17.62
N GLU A 86 12.86 5.38 -18.02
CA GLU A 86 12.72 4.93 -19.40
C GLU A 86 11.29 5.16 -19.92
N VAL A 87 10.27 4.73 -19.15
CA VAL A 87 8.85 4.95 -19.49
C VAL A 87 8.54 6.44 -19.63
N GLU A 88 9.07 7.29 -18.74
CA GLU A 88 8.88 8.75 -18.82
C GLU A 88 9.44 9.32 -20.13
N ILE A 89 10.65 8.90 -20.52
CA ILE A 89 11.32 9.34 -21.77
C ILE A 89 10.51 8.88 -22.98
N VAL A 90 10.10 7.62 -23.01
CA VAL A 90 9.28 7.06 -24.11
C VAL A 90 7.94 7.79 -24.21
N ASN A 91 7.26 8.03 -23.09
CA ASN A 91 6.00 8.77 -23.08
C ASN A 91 6.17 10.23 -23.53
N ALA A 92 7.29 10.87 -23.16
CA ALA A 92 7.60 12.24 -23.60
C ALA A 92 7.86 12.29 -25.12
N TYR A 93 8.61 11.32 -25.66
CA TYR A 93 8.90 11.23 -27.09
C TYR A 93 7.64 11.01 -27.95
N HIS A 94 6.70 10.20 -27.47
CA HIS A 94 5.46 9.90 -28.18
C HIS A 94 4.32 10.91 -27.94
N ARG A 95 4.55 11.94 -27.14
CA ARG A 95 3.52 12.95 -26.82
C ARG A 95 3.10 13.70 -28.08
N GLY A 96 1.81 13.61 -28.45
CA GLY A 96 1.25 14.28 -29.63
C GLY A 96 1.51 13.57 -30.96
N LYS A 97 2.15 12.41 -30.98
CA LYS A 97 2.34 11.61 -32.18
C LYS A 97 1.24 10.56 -32.30
N ALA A 98 0.60 10.50 -33.46
CA ALA A 98 -0.31 9.40 -33.82
C ALA A 98 0.50 8.13 -34.14
N GLY A 99 -0.03 6.94 -33.78
CA GLY A 99 0.60 5.65 -34.11
C GLY A 99 1.78 5.30 -33.19
N ARG A 100 1.53 5.12 -31.89
CA ARG A 100 2.53 4.59 -30.94
C ARG A 100 2.91 3.16 -31.34
N GLN A 101 4.07 2.98 -31.94
CA GLN A 101 4.71 1.66 -31.99
C GLN A 101 5.61 1.51 -30.77
N LEU A 102 5.06 0.97 -29.69
CA LEU A 102 5.83 0.56 -28.53
C LEU A 102 6.26 -0.89 -28.78
N GLY A 103 7.56 -1.15 -28.85
CA GLY A 103 8.06 -2.54 -28.89
C GLY A 103 7.90 -3.25 -27.53
N MET A 104 7.70 -2.47 -26.46
CA MET A 104 7.52 -2.94 -25.08
C MET A 104 6.47 -2.11 -24.37
N VAL A 105 5.59 -2.78 -23.63
CA VAL A 105 4.62 -2.17 -22.70
C VAL A 105 5.09 -2.42 -21.27
N THR A 106 4.97 -1.43 -20.40
CA THR A 106 5.36 -1.55 -18.99
C THR A 106 4.14 -1.44 -18.09
N ILE A 107 3.91 -2.46 -17.30
CA ILE A 107 2.76 -2.62 -16.39
C ILE A 107 3.27 -2.63 -14.94
N SER A 108 2.71 -1.80 -14.08
CA SER A 108 2.87 -1.90 -12.62
C SER A 108 1.75 -2.80 -12.10
N PHE A 109 2.08 -3.96 -11.57
CA PHE A 109 1.15 -5.01 -11.15
C PHE A 109 1.23 -5.28 -9.66
N ASP A 110 0.08 -5.51 -9.03
CA ASP A 110 -0.01 -5.97 -7.63
C ASP A 110 -1.37 -6.62 -7.35
N GLU A 111 -1.51 -7.26 -6.18
CA GLU A 111 -2.74 -7.79 -5.67
C GLU A 111 -3.27 -6.97 -4.49
N LYS A 112 -4.59 -6.85 -4.42
CA LYS A 112 -5.31 -6.35 -3.26
C LYS A 112 -6.22 -7.44 -2.72
N PRO A 113 -5.70 -8.28 -1.79
CA PRO A 113 -6.48 -9.36 -1.21
C PRO A 113 -7.48 -8.87 -0.16
N GLY A 114 -8.44 -9.72 0.17
CA GLY A 114 -9.31 -9.56 1.33
C GLY A 114 -10.27 -8.38 1.28
N ILE A 115 -10.70 -7.96 0.09
CA ILE A 115 -11.74 -6.94 -0.05
C ILE A 115 -13.06 -7.54 0.43
N GLN A 116 -13.65 -6.95 1.47
CA GLN A 116 -14.84 -7.51 2.13
C GLN A 116 -16.13 -7.03 1.48
N ALA A 117 -17.02 -7.98 1.17
CA ALA A 117 -18.42 -7.70 0.84
C ALA A 117 -19.22 -7.54 2.14
N LEU A 118 -19.68 -6.34 2.43
CA LEU A 118 -20.38 -6.01 3.66
C LEU A 118 -21.80 -5.54 3.33
N ALA A 119 -22.81 -6.16 3.95
CA ALA A 119 -24.20 -5.73 3.91
C ALA A 119 -24.55 -4.96 5.18
N THR A 120 -25.54 -4.05 5.07
CA THR A 120 -26.16 -3.42 6.24
C THR A 120 -27.23 -4.32 6.84
N THR A 121 -27.45 -4.19 8.15
CA THR A 121 -28.61 -4.76 8.85
C THR A 121 -29.82 -3.85 8.76
N THR A 122 -29.59 -2.52 8.65
CA THR A 122 -30.60 -1.48 8.45
C THR A 122 -30.14 -0.50 7.39
N PRO A 123 -31.07 0.17 6.65
CA PRO A 123 -30.71 1.15 5.62
C PRO A 123 -29.91 2.32 6.19
N ASP A 124 -28.89 2.77 5.43
CA ASP A 124 -28.18 4.00 5.72
C ASP A 124 -29.11 5.21 5.65
N ARG A 125 -28.86 6.21 6.48
CA ARG A 125 -29.63 7.46 6.50
C ARG A 125 -28.88 8.54 5.73
N PRO A 126 -29.51 9.16 4.71
CA PRO A 126 -28.89 10.24 3.95
C PRO A 126 -28.73 11.50 4.81
N PRO A 127 -27.84 12.43 4.43
CA PRO A 127 -27.74 13.74 5.06
C PRO A 127 -29.08 14.49 5.05
N VAL A 128 -29.39 15.15 6.17
CA VAL A 128 -30.57 15.97 6.30
C VAL A 128 -30.18 17.39 6.69
N VAL A 129 -30.51 18.37 5.86
CA VAL A 129 -30.18 19.77 6.08
C VAL A 129 -30.69 20.25 7.45
N GLY A 130 -29.83 20.86 8.25
CA GLY A 130 -30.20 21.38 9.58
C GLY A 130 -30.26 20.31 10.69
N THR A 131 -30.17 19.01 10.35
CA THR A 131 -30.27 17.91 11.32
C THR A 131 -28.95 17.14 11.44
N HIS A 132 -28.45 16.61 10.34
CA HIS A 132 -27.15 15.96 10.30
C HIS A 132 -26.50 16.09 8.90
N PRO A 133 -25.23 16.50 8.84
CA PRO A 133 -24.56 16.85 7.57
C PRO A 133 -23.98 15.65 6.82
N SER A 134 -23.96 14.46 7.42
CA SER A 134 -23.28 13.28 6.91
C SER A 134 -24.24 12.09 6.74
N HIS A 135 -23.86 11.16 5.86
CA HIS A 135 -24.49 9.85 5.86
C HIS A 135 -24.26 9.15 7.20
N LEU A 136 -25.30 8.54 7.75
CA LEU A 136 -25.26 7.75 8.97
C LEU A 136 -25.41 6.28 8.56
N GLY A 137 -24.37 5.49 8.76
CA GLY A 137 -24.37 4.05 8.56
C GLY A 137 -24.52 3.32 9.89
N ASP A 138 -25.16 2.15 9.87
CA ASP A 138 -25.23 1.29 11.03
C ASP A 138 -23.84 0.73 11.36
N TYR A 139 -23.54 0.55 12.64
CA TYR A 139 -22.34 -0.14 13.12
C TYR A 139 -22.39 -1.64 12.84
N GLU A 140 -23.57 -2.22 12.83
CA GLU A 140 -23.76 -3.63 12.54
C GLU A 140 -23.68 -3.90 11.04
N TYR A 141 -23.05 -5.00 10.69
CA TYR A 141 -22.92 -5.43 9.30
C TYR A 141 -22.89 -6.95 9.19
N VAL A 142 -23.33 -7.45 8.06
CA VAL A 142 -23.22 -8.87 7.68
C VAL A 142 -22.08 -9.03 6.68
N ARG A 143 -21.23 -10.02 6.90
CA ARG A 143 -20.17 -10.38 5.94
C ARG A 143 -20.70 -11.36 4.92
N LEU A 144 -20.60 -10.99 3.64
CA LEU A 144 -21.04 -11.80 2.50
C LEU A 144 -19.89 -12.50 1.78
N GLY A 145 -18.68 -12.41 2.35
CA GLY A 145 -17.47 -13.00 1.81
C GLY A 145 -16.39 -11.98 1.49
N THR A 146 -15.31 -12.44 0.88
CA THR A 146 -14.17 -11.65 0.45
C THR A 146 -13.82 -11.95 -0.99
N VAL A 147 -13.17 -10.99 -1.64
CA VAL A 147 -12.56 -11.16 -2.97
C VAL A 147 -11.13 -10.65 -2.96
N SER A 148 -10.35 -11.11 -3.91
CA SER A 148 -9.01 -10.62 -4.23
C SER A 148 -9.06 -9.93 -5.59
N LEU A 149 -8.44 -8.76 -5.69
CA LEU A 149 -8.29 -8.02 -6.93
C LEU A 149 -6.84 -8.15 -7.39
N LEU A 150 -6.63 -8.61 -8.62
CA LEU A 150 -5.36 -8.56 -9.32
C LEU A 150 -5.46 -7.42 -10.34
N ALA A 151 -4.52 -6.49 -10.34
CA ALA A 151 -4.59 -5.35 -11.25
C ALA A 151 -3.22 -4.90 -11.76
N GLY A 152 -3.19 -4.49 -13.03
CA GLY A 152 -2.02 -3.96 -13.72
C GLY A 152 -2.30 -2.58 -14.30
N LEU A 153 -1.51 -1.59 -13.92
CA LEU A 153 -1.54 -0.24 -14.45
C LEU A 153 -0.56 -0.13 -15.62
N ASP A 154 -1.07 0.13 -16.81
CA ASP A 154 -0.25 0.48 -17.98
C ASP A 154 0.35 1.88 -17.78
N LEU A 155 1.66 1.94 -17.66
CA LEU A 155 2.40 3.18 -17.38
C LEU A 155 2.52 4.10 -18.60
N HIS A 156 2.14 3.64 -19.79
CA HIS A 156 2.15 4.44 -21.01
C HIS A 156 0.80 5.11 -21.28
N THR A 157 -0.30 4.44 -20.94
CA THR A 157 -1.66 4.90 -21.21
C THR A 157 -2.42 5.34 -19.98
N GLY A 158 -2.05 4.85 -18.80
CA GLY A 158 -2.79 5.05 -17.54
C GLY A 158 -4.00 4.12 -17.40
N ARG A 159 -4.24 3.21 -18.34
CA ARG A 159 -5.32 2.22 -18.24
C ARG A 159 -4.98 1.15 -17.22
N VAL A 160 -5.99 0.61 -16.58
CA VAL A 160 -5.87 -0.51 -15.65
C VAL A 160 -6.55 -1.73 -16.25
N ILE A 161 -5.83 -2.84 -16.27
CA ILE A 161 -6.38 -4.17 -16.55
C ILE A 161 -6.53 -4.85 -15.20
N GLU A 162 -7.68 -5.45 -14.96
CA GLU A 162 -7.98 -6.04 -13.65
C GLU A 162 -8.75 -7.36 -13.77
N THR A 163 -8.62 -8.17 -12.75
CA THR A 163 -9.35 -9.43 -12.56
C THR A 163 -9.73 -9.55 -11.10
N VAL A 164 -10.98 -9.91 -10.83
CA VAL A 164 -11.47 -10.19 -9.49
C VAL A 164 -11.63 -11.70 -9.32
N SER A 165 -11.02 -12.26 -8.27
CA SER A 165 -11.03 -13.69 -7.96
C SER A 165 -11.34 -13.93 -6.48
N ASP A 166 -11.64 -15.16 -6.11
CA ASP A 166 -11.77 -15.56 -4.72
C ASP A 166 -10.42 -15.71 -4.02
N THR A 167 -9.38 -15.96 -4.80
CA THR A 167 -8.00 -16.16 -4.33
C THR A 167 -7.02 -15.27 -5.09
N HIS A 168 -5.74 -15.37 -4.78
CA HIS A 168 -4.64 -14.71 -5.46
C HIS A 168 -3.42 -15.66 -5.56
N ASN A 169 -3.71 -16.90 -5.96
CA ASN A 169 -2.70 -17.93 -6.12
C ASN A 169 -2.06 -17.91 -7.52
N SER A 170 -1.17 -18.86 -7.78
CA SER A 170 -0.48 -18.98 -9.07
C SER A 170 -1.42 -19.14 -10.26
N ALA A 171 -2.57 -19.83 -10.08
CA ALA A 171 -3.55 -20.01 -11.17
C ALA A 171 -4.23 -18.67 -11.52
N ASP A 172 -4.59 -17.87 -10.51
CA ASP A 172 -5.16 -16.53 -10.70
C ASP A 172 -4.15 -15.60 -11.40
N PHE A 173 -2.89 -15.64 -10.97
CA PHE A 173 -1.84 -14.87 -11.59
C PHE A 173 -1.59 -15.28 -13.06
N ILE A 174 -1.56 -16.58 -13.36
CA ILE A 174 -1.45 -17.08 -14.74
C ILE A 174 -2.66 -16.66 -15.59
N ALA A 175 -3.88 -16.68 -15.02
CA ALA A 175 -5.07 -16.18 -15.72
C ALA A 175 -4.93 -14.69 -16.05
N PHE A 176 -4.41 -13.90 -15.11
CA PHE A 176 -4.12 -12.48 -15.34
C PHE A 176 -3.04 -12.26 -16.42
N LEU A 177 -1.97 -13.07 -16.43
CA LEU A 177 -0.95 -13.00 -17.48
C LEU A 177 -1.56 -13.31 -18.86
N ARG A 178 -2.47 -14.27 -18.97
CA ARG A 178 -3.19 -14.57 -20.23
C ARG A 178 -4.07 -13.40 -20.67
N GLN A 179 -4.71 -12.73 -19.73
CA GLN A 179 -5.50 -11.52 -20.01
C GLN A 179 -4.60 -10.40 -20.57
N LEU A 180 -3.44 -10.17 -19.95
CA LEU A 180 -2.45 -9.23 -20.48
C LEU A 180 -1.96 -9.63 -21.87
N ASP A 181 -1.65 -10.90 -22.08
CA ASP A 181 -1.21 -11.42 -23.37
C ASP A 181 -2.22 -11.11 -24.48
N SER A 182 -3.51 -11.31 -24.22
CA SER A 182 -4.61 -11.02 -25.15
C SER A 182 -4.87 -9.51 -25.33
N ALA A 183 -4.53 -8.68 -24.35
CA ALA A 183 -4.80 -7.24 -24.38
C ALA A 183 -3.80 -6.45 -25.24
N TYR A 184 -2.63 -7.00 -25.51
CA TYR A 184 -1.55 -6.33 -26.25
C TYR A 184 -1.14 -7.12 -27.49
N PRO A 185 -0.75 -6.43 -28.60
CA PRO A 185 -0.28 -7.07 -29.81
C PRO A 185 0.83 -8.10 -29.56
N GLU A 186 0.82 -9.21 -30.30
CA GLU A 186 1.76 -10.33 -30.11
C GLU A 186 3.24 -9.93 -30.21
N HIS A 187 3.56 -8.93 -31.06
CA HIS A 187 4.93 -8.44 -31.23
C HIS A 187 5.42 -7.53 -30.10
N HIS A 188 4.56 -7.15 -29.14
CA HIS A 188 4.99 -6.37 -27.99
C HIS A 188 5.54 -7.28 -26.88
N GLN A 189 6.60 -6.87 -26.25
CA GLN A 189 7.04 -7.44 -24.98
C GLN A 189 6.30 -6.77 -23.83
N ILE A 190 5.87 -7.53 -22.84
CA ILE A 190 5.15 -7.04 -21.67
C ILE A 190 6.09 -7.09 -20.46
N ARG A 191 6.51 -5.93 -19.98
CA ARG A 191 7.33 -5.81 -18.80
C ARG A 191 6.43 -5.56 -17.58
N LEU A 192 6.51 -6.41 -16.56
CA LEU A 192 5.78 -6.27 -15.32
C LEU A 192 6.73 -5.84 -14.19
N ILE A 193 6.38 -4.75 -13.52
CA ILE A 193 6.96 -4.39 -12.22
C ILE A 193 6.04 -4.99 -11.17
N LEU A 194 6.56 -5.87 -10.32
CA LEU A 194 5.81 -6.66 -9.35
C LEU A 194 6.69 -6.98 -8.12
N ASP A 195 6.06 -7.43 -7.05
CA ASP A 195 6.76 -7.87 -5.86
C ASP A 195 7.26 -9.33 -5.95
N ASN A 196 7.92 -9.79 -4.88
CA ASN A 196 8.43 -11.16 -4.80
C ASN A 196 7.41 -12.15 -4.22
N HIS A 197 6.09 -11.95 -4.46
CA HIS A 197 5.10 -12.89 -3.99
C HIS A 197 5.32 -14.29 -4.56
N SER A 198 5.06 -15.33 -3.76
CA SER A 198 5.34 -16.71 -4.13
C SER A 198 4.62 -17.19 -5.39
N ALA A 199 3.43 -16.65 -5.68
CA ALA A 199 2.68 -16.95 -6.89
C ALA A 199 3.43 -16.52 -8.17
N HIS A 200 4.20 -15.41 -8.11
CA HIS A 200 4.93 -14.87 -9.27
C HIS A 200 6.11 -15.73 -9.69
N ILE A 201 6.72 -16.41 -8.74
CA ILE A 201 7.94 -17.22 -8.95
C ILE A 201 7.69 -18.73 -8.82
N SER A 202 6.41 -19.14 -8.76
CA SER A 202 6.01 -20.53 -8.61
C SER A 202 6.44 -21.41 -9.79
N LYS A 203 6.42 -22.72 -9.60
CA LYS A 203 6.70 -23.67 -10.67
C LYS A 203 5.68 -23.58 -11.79
N GLU A 204 4.41 -23.39 -11.45
CA GLU A 204 3.29 -23.25 -12.37
C GLU A 204 3.46 -22.00 -13.23
N THR A 205 3.78 -20.86 -12.63
CA THR A 205 4.02 -19.60 -13.33
C THR A 205 5.20 -19.72 -14.27
N ARG A 206 6.31 -20.32 -13.84
CA ARG A 206 7.48 -20.58 -14.71
C ARG A 206 7.13 -21.50 -15.86
N GLY A 207 6.31 -22.54 -15.61
CA GLY A 207 5.81 -23.43 -16.66
C GLY A 207 5.00 -22.68 -17.73
N TYR A 208 4.10 -21.78 -17.30
CA TYR A 208 3.36 -20.93 -18.23
C TYR A 208 4.29 -19.99 -19.03
N LEU A 209 5.24 -19.32 -18.39
CA LEU A 209 6.16 -18.41 -19.07
C LEU A 209 7.01 -19.12 -20.15
N GLN A 210 7.32 -20.39 -19.96
CA GLN A 210 8.01 -21.20 -20.98
C GLN A 210 7.16 -21.45 -22.23
N THR A 211 5.84 -21.39 -22.13
CA THR A 211 4.93 -21.54 -23.31
C THR A 211 4.82 -20.26 -24.12
N VAL A 212 5.21 -19.11 -23.57
CA VAL A 212 5.19 -17.79 -24.22
C VAL A 212 6.56 -17.12 -24.12
N PRO A 213 7.60 -17.70 -24.74
CA PRO A 213 8.98 -17.26 -24.57
C PRO A 213 9.15 -15.81 -25.02
N GLN A 214 9.92 -15.03 -24.25
CA GLN A 214 10.24 -13.61 -24.49
C GLN A 214 9.03 -12.65 -24.44
N ARG A 215 7.81 -13.14 -24.16
CA ARG A 215 6.61 -12.30 -24.09
C ARG A 215 6.61 -11.43 -22.82
N PHE A 216 7.02 -11.99 -21.69
CA PHE A 216 7.03 -11.31 -20.40
C PHE A 216 8.44 -11.09 -19.87
N VAL A 217 8.66 -9.90 -19.28
CA VAL A 217 9.87 -9.54 -18.55
C VAL A 217 9.47 -9.07 -17.15
N PHE A 218 9.94 -9.76 -16.12
CA PHE A 218 9.64 -9.39 -14.72
C PHE A 218 10.74 -8.50 -14.15
N VAL A 219 10.32 -7.40 -13.53
CA VAL A 219 11.16 -6.48 -12.77
C VAL A 219 10.66 -6.49 -11.33
N PHE A 220 11.40 -7.16 -10.47
CA PHE A 220 11.00 -7.32 -9.07
C PHE A 220 11.33 -6.08 -8.24
N THR A 221 10.37 -5.63 -7.43
CA THR A 221 10.62 -4.66 -6.38
C THR A 221 11.44 -5.30 -5.25
N PRO A 222 12.23 -4.53 -4.49
CA PRO A 222 12.90 -5.09 -3.31
C PRO A 222 11.87 -5.53 -2.26
N THR A 223 12.25 -6.47 -1.42
CA THR A 223 11.45 -6.88 -0.26
C THR A 223 11.15 -5.66 0.62
N HIS A 224 9.89 -5.49 1.03
CA HIS A 224 9.39 -4.29 1.71
C HIS A 224 9.43 -2.99 0.88
N GLY A 225 9.55 -3.10 -0.44
CA GLY A 225 9.55 -1.98 -1.39
C GLY A 225 8.23 -1.76 -2.11
N SER A 226 7.06 -2.16 -1.55
CA SER A 226 5.73 -2.00 -2.19
C SER A 226 5.42 -0.55 -2.57
N TRP A 227 5.94 0.44 -1.84
CA TRP A 227 5.82 1.85 -2.17
C TRP A 227 6.43 2.23 -3.53
N LEU A 228 7.30 1.39 -4.09
CA LEU A 228 7.82 1.51 -5.46
C LEU A 228 6.78 1.08 -6.50
N ASN A 229 5.72 0.38 -6.12
CA ASN A 229 4.73 -0.12 -7.05
C ASN A 229 3.61 0.91 -7.29
N LEU A 230 3.54 1.49 -8.50
CA LEU A 230 2.63 2.59 -8.80
C LEU A 230 1.15 2.21 -8.79
N ILE A 231 0.80 0.93 -8.99
CA ILE A 231 -0.59 0.46 -8.91
C ILE A 231 -1.18 0.66 -7.50
N GLU A 232 -0.35 0.68 -6.45
CA GLU A 232 -0.77 0.95 -5.08
C GLU A 232 -1.47 2.31 -4.92
N ASN A 233 -1.14 3.28 -5.76
CA ASN A 233 -1.85 4.56 -5.80
C ASN A 233 -3.31 4.38 -6.23
N GLN A 234 -3.58 3.49 -7.19
CA GLN A 234 -4.94 3.16 -7.63
C GLN A 234 -5.71 2.40 -6.54
N PHE A 235 -5.07 1.43 -5.88
CA PHE A 235 -5.68 0.73 -4.74
C PHE A 235 -6.00 1.68 -3.59
N SER A 236 -5.12 2.62 -3.29
CA SER A 236 -5.36 3.65 -2.28
C SER A 236 -6.51 4.58 -2.68
N LYS A 237 -6.62 4.97 -3.95
CA LYS A 237 -7.73 5.77 -4.48
C LYS A 237 -9.03 5.00 -4.37
N MET A 238 -9.08 3.76 -4.86
CA MET A 238 -10.25 2.88 -4.80
C MET A 238 -10.73 2.71 -3.35
N THR A 239 -9.81 2.46 -2.42
CA THR A 239 -10.14 2.32 -1.00
C THR A 239 -10.82 3.56 -0.44
N ARG A 240 -10.33 4.76 -0.78
CA ARG A 240 -10.88 6.02 -0.28
C ARG A 240 -12.21 6.42 -0.93
N THR A 241 -12.39 6.13 -2.21
CA THR A 241 -13.53 6.66 -3.00
C THR A 241 -14.65 5.65 -3.18
N MET A 242 -14.34 4.36 -3.25
CA MET A 242 -15.30 3.30 -3.54
C MET A 242 -15.50 2.35 -2.37
N LEU A 243 -14.42 1.82 -1.78
CA LEU A 243 -14.54 0.79 -0.73
C LEU A 243 -14.90 1.39 0.64
N ARG A 244 -14.52 2.65 0.90
CA ARG A 244 -14.84 3.30 2.17
C ARG A 244 -16.35 3.48 2.31
N GLY A 245 -16.94 2.79 3.29
CA GLY A 245 -18.37 2.83 3.53
C GLY A 245 -19.21 2.04 2.52
N ILE A 246 -18.58 1.19 1.69
CA ILE A 246 -19.31 0.35 0.74
C ILE A 246 -20.29 -0.57 1.47
N ARG A 247 -21.49 -0.67 0.92
CA ARG A 247 -22.52 -1.64 1.31
C ARG A 247 -23.03 -2.32 0.05
N VAL A 248 -23.16 -3.63 0.12
CA VAL A 248 -23.60 -4.48 -1.00
C VAL A 248 -24.60 -5.51 -0.51
N THR A 249 -25.44 -5.99 -1.41
CA THR A 249 -26.45 -7.02 -1.13
C THR A 249 -25.92 -8.44 -1.37
N SER A 250 -24.83 -8.54 -2.12
CA SER A 250 -24.18 -9.80 -2.45
C SER A 250 -22.69 -9.62 -2.72
N LYS A 251 -21.93 -10.73 -2.68
CA LYS A 251 -20.54 -10.75 -3.13
C LYS A 251 -20.41 -10.39 -4.61
N GLN A 252 -21.37 -10.81 -5.43
CA GLN A 252 -21.40 -10.49 -6.86
C GLN A 252 -21.55 -8.99 -7.10
N GLU A 253 -22.39 -8.30 -6.36
CA GLU A 253 -22.51 -6.84 -6.46
C GLU A 253 -21.19 -6.12 -6.14
N LEU A 254 -20.40 -6.62 -5.17
CA LEU A 254 -19.06 -6.07 -4.93
C LEU A 254 -18.15 -6.25 -6.15
N ILE A 255 -18.17 -7.41 -6.78
CA ILE A 255 -17.38 -7.72 -7.99
C ILE A 255 -17.79 -6.77 -9.11
N ASP A 256 -19.08 -6.66 -9.40
CA ASP A 256 -19.62 -5.80 -10.46
C ASP A 256 -19.23 -4.33 -10.23
N ARG A 257 -19.27 -3.85 -8.99
CA ARG A 257 -18.87 -2.48 -8.65
C ARG A 257 -17.36 -2.25 -8.76
N ILE A 258 -16.52 -3.27 -8.54
CA ILE A 258 -15.07 -3.18 -8.78
C ILE A 258 -14.83 -3.05 -10.29
N HIS A 259 -15.47 -3.86 -11.13
CA HIS A 259 -15.39 -3.77 -12.59
C HIS A 259 -15.83 -2.39 -13.07
N GLN A 260 -16.99 -1.93 -12.65
CA GLN A 260 -17.52 -0.60 -12.99
C GLN A 260 -16.54 0.52 -12.60
N TYR A 261 -15.93 0.44 -11.42
CA TYR A 261 -14.94 1.43 -10.96
C TYR A 261 -13.75 1.54 -11.92
N PHE A 262 -13.22 0.41 -12.41
CA PHE A 262 -12.11 0.44 -13.37
C PHE A 262 -12.54 0.81 -14.78
N GLU A 263 -13.76 0.50 -15.19
CA GLU A 263 -14.34 1.02 -16.43
C GLU A 263 -14.42 2.55 -16.41
N GLU A 264 -14.90 3.15 -15.32
CA GLU A 264 -14.95 4.59 -15.12
C GLU A 264 -13.55 5.24 -15.18
N ILE A 265 -12.54 4.62 -14.54
CA ILE A 265 -11.15 5.08 -14.62
C ILE A 265 -10.63 4.96 -16.06
N ASN A 266 -10.91 3.88 -16.74
CA ASN A 266 -10.44 3.60 -18.10
C ASN A 266 -11.16 4.45 -19.17
N ALA A 267 -12.31 5.05 -18.85
CA ALA A 267 -12.98 6.02 -19.73
C ALA A 267 -12.18 7.33 -19.86
N ALA A 268 -11.42 7.70 -18.82
CA ALA A 268 -10.53 8.87 -18.82
C ALA A 268 -9.21 8.57 -18.10
N PRO A 269 -8.35 7.72 -18.69
CA PRO A 269 -7.17 7.22 -18.02
C PRO A 269 -6.12 8.32 -17.81
N VAL A 270 -5.48 8.29 -16.64
CA VAL A 270 -4.45 9.27 -16.26
C VAL A 270 -3.11 8.56 -16.10
N VAL A 271 -2.14 8.97 -16.89
CA VAL A 271 -0.77 8.48 -16.78
C VAL A 271 -0.17 8.94 -15.46
N ILE A 272 0.12 7.99 -14.59
CA ILE A 272 0.77 8.24 -13.30
C ILE A 272 2.28 8.32 -13.52
N ARG A 273 2.93 9.34 -12.95
CA ARG A 273 4.37 9.55 -13.03
C ARG A 273 5.00 9.36 -11.67
N TRP A 274 6.17 8.75 -11.66
CA TRP A 274 7.01 8.71 -10.48
C TRP A 274 7.50 10.12 -10.12
N LYS A 275 7.25 10.57 -8.88
CA LYS A 275 7.56 11.94 -8.45
C LYS A 275 8.70 12.03 -7.43
N TYR A 276 9.04 10.93 -6.79
CA TYR A 276 10.07 10.94 -5.76
C TYR A 276 11.46 11.03 -6.38
N LYS A 277 12.29 11.92 -5.85
CA LYS A 277 13.71 11.99 -6.19
C LYS A 277 14.46 10.96 -5.35
N MET A 278 15.52 10.36 -5.92
CA MET A 278 16.37 9.40 -5.23
C MET A 278 16.91 9.96 -3.90
N ASP A 279 17.29 11.24 -3.90
CA ASP A 279 17.89 11.94 -2.76
C ASP A 279 16.89 12.19 -1.60
N GLU A 280 15.60 12.03 -1.82
CA GLU A 280 14.54 12.22 -0.81
C GLU A 280 14.19 10.91 -0.08
N ILE A 281 14.74 9.78 -0.51
CA ILE A 281 14.50 8.47 0.08
C ILE A 281 15.56 8.23 1.16
N ILE A 282 15.17 8.41 2.41
CA ILE A 282 16.04 8.07 3.55
C ILE A 282 16.02 6.55 3.70
N ILE A 283 17.10 5.91 3.26
CA ILE A 283 17.37 4.49 3.48
C ILE A 283 18.33 4.42 4.67
N VAL A 284 17.87 3.82 5.78
CA VAL A 284 18.68 3.61 6.99
C VAL A 284 19.15 2.16 7.04
#